data_6fa440f4afdf0d66b76c3e4514fa9ee4
#
_entry.id   6fa440f4afdf0d66b76c3e4514fa9ee4
#
_cell.length_a   1.000
_cell.length_b   1.000
_cell.length_c   1.000
_cell.angle_alpha   90.00
_cell.angle_beta   90.00
_cell.angle_gamma   90.00
#
_symmetry.space_group_name_H-M   'P 1'
#
loop_
_entity.id
_entity.type
_entity.pdbx_description
1 polymer ?
#
loop_
_entity_poly.entity_id
_entity_poly.type
_entity_poly.pdbx_seq_one_letter_code
_entity_poly.pdbx_strand_id
1 'polypeptide(L)'
;MAARAFVASRDLNPRRALRYLHSIADTDELRNDPETDLFITALMCNEYQVLNRHDEMLRSMLLYLDKARKYKNRLREAVALLYLGDTYSRDGAHEKGLQHLRAAQEILRTQTGNKKVTDYLLWSRELEAEACFRAGDYSGAIRITRDLIAWYGRLTRQQRAGTEVEEDRNLNFRQAQNHISLARLYALNGETAQAGAYAEAQRLLANTDKVLSPQMHELALDYLKAAGRYPEALRRARQYLDEARVGDTVNLFNLAAKRQLCDIYRHLGDYPHAWNMEHQAAVLADSLYARANYETALELRTVYETTEQQAQILRQQVTISRIRTVAGILLIGIVALGIILWLLWWNGRRVKRKNRQLFEQVAQLGEVRKELHRIRRALQEQEPQRPEDGDNQLYAALDRLMREQERFRDPNLTREQVAAELGTNKLYLSRAISEHCSMTFLEYTNHLRLECAKATLLCDHTTKIEAIAACSGFNSVRTFYRLFQKYYRLTPSEFRRVASSYKTHPC
;
A
#
# COMPACT_ATOMS: atom_id res chain seq x y z
N MET A 1 13.43 3.18 -17.12
CA MET A 1 12.26 2.34 -17.50
C MET A 1 11.61 2.84 -18.78
N ALA A 2 11.20 4.12 -18.90
CA ALA A 2 10.59 4.69 -20.11
C ALA A 2 11.40 4.43 -21.38
N ALA A 3 12.73 4.62 -21.35
CA ALA A 3 13.60 4.33 -22.47
C ALA A 3 13.56 2.84 -22.90
N ARG A 4 13.45 1.91 -21.96
CA ARG A 4 13.32 0.47 -22.26
C ARG A 4 11.97 0.13 -22.88
N ALA A 5 10.88 0.78 -22.42
CA ALA A 5 9.57 0.64 -23.00
C ALA A 5 9.54 1.16 -24.46
N PHE A 6 10.17 2.33 -24.71
CA PHE A 6 10.28 2.92 -26.02
C PHE A 6 11.11 2.04 -26.98
N VAL A 7 12.25 1.51 -26.51
CA VAL A 7 13.05 0.57 -27.31
C VAL A 7 12.25 -0.70 -27.65
N ALA A 8 11.55 -1.28 -26.65
CA ALA A 8 10.73 -2.47 -26.90
C ALA A 8 9.57 -2.21 -27.87
N SER A 9 8.99 -1.01 -27.86
CA SER A 9 7.99 -0.56 -28.84
C SER A 9 8.59 -0.49 -30.25
N ARG A 10 9.79 0.08 -30.39
CA ARG A 10 10.49 0.14 -31.68
C ARG A 10 10.93 -1.21 -32.21
N ASP A 11 11.26 -2.15 -31.32
CA ASP A 11 11.63 -3.53 -31.66
C ASP A 11 10.40 -4.41 -32.02
N LEU A 12 9.23 -3.80 -32.20
CA LEU A 12 7.96 -4.45 -32.54
C LEU A 12 7.57 -5.55 -31.53
N ASN A 13 7.92 -5.37 -30.26
CA ASN A 13 7.49 -6.23 -29.18
C ASN A 13 6.52 -5.49 -28.22
N PRO A 14 5.26 -5.29 -28.62
CA PRO A 14 4.29 -4.47 -27.92
C PRO A 14 3.99 -4.99 -26.51
N ARG A 15 4.00 -6.31 -26.31
CA ARG A 15 3.74 -6.92 -25.01
C ARG A 15 4.86 -6.62 -24.01
N ARG A 16 6.11 -6.68 -24.48
CA ARG A 16 7.26 -6.31 -23.66
C ARG A 16 7.26 -4.82 -23.34
N ALA A 17 6.87 -3.99 -24.30
CA ALA A 17 6.70 -2.56 -24.11
C ALA A 17 5.65 -2.27 -23.02
N LEU A 18 4.46 -2.88 -23.10
CA LEU A 18 3.40 -2.72 -22.10
C LEU A 18 3.83 -3.11 -20.69
N ARG A 19 4.59 -4.20 -20.51
CA ARG A 19 5.12 -4.57 -19.20
C ARG A 19 5.98 -3.47 -18.57
N TYR A 20 6.87 -2.87 -19.37
CA TYR A 20 7.68 -1.75 -18.87
C TYR A 20 6.82 -0.50 -18.60
N LEU A 21 5.86 -0.21 -19.50
CA LEU A 21 4.94 0.93 -19.33
C LEU A 21 4.10 0.80 -18.05
N HIS A 22 3.52 -0.38 -17.80
CA HIS A 22 2.77 -0.64 -16.56
C HIS A 22 3.62 -0.54 -15.31
N SER A 23 4.88 -0.99 -15.35
CA SER A 23 5.76 -0.92 -14.17
C SER A 23 6.13 0.51 -13.75
N ILE A 24 5.94 1.49 -14.62
CA ILE A 24 6.26 2.90 -14.36
C ILE A 24 5.01 3.80 -14.29
N ALA A 25 3.86 3.33 -14.78
CA ALA A 25 2.66 4.16 -14.94
C ALA A 25 2.13 4.80 -13.63
N ASP A 26 2.41 4.17 -12.47
CA ASP A 26 1.91 4.62 -11.17
C ASP A 26 3.02 5.14 -10.23
N THR A 27 4.22 5.39 -10.75
CA THR A 27 5.31 5.92 -9.91
C THR A 27 5.12 7.40 -9.60
N ASP A 28 5.55 7.82 -8.40
CA ASP A 28 5.48 9.24 -8.00
C ASP A 28 6.39 10.13 -8.86
N GLU A 29 7.49 9.59 -9.37
CA GLU A 29 8.39 10.29 -10.31
C GLU A 29 7.65 10.71 -11.58
N LEU A 30 6.79 9.82 -12.10
CA LEU A 30 6.01 10.10 -13.32
C LEU A 30 4.92 11.15 -13.09
N ARG A 31 4.29 11.15 -11.91
CA ARG A 31 3.26 12.15 -11.55
C ARG A 31 3.80 13.58 -11.50
N ASN A 32 5.10 13.73 -11.31
CA ASN A 32 5.78 15.02 -11.27
C ASN A 32 6.32 15.48 -12.64
N ASP A 33 6.21 14.63 -13.68
CA ASP A 33 6.62 14.96 -15.05
C ASP A 33 5.43 14.75 -16.03
N PRO A 34 4.58 15.79 -16.23
CA PRO A 34 3.39 15.72 -17.07
C PRO A 34 3.65 15.30 -18.52
N GLU A 35 4.78 15.72 -19.12
CA GLU A 35 5.08 15.37 -20.51
C GLU A 35 5.44 13.89 -20.64
N THR A 36 6.25 13.38 -19.73
CA THR A 36 6.60 11.94 -19.71
C THR A 36 5.38 11.09 -19.36
N ASP A 37 4.52 11.51 -18.45
CA ASP A 37 3.28 10.79 -18.10
C ASP A 37 2.32 10.69 -19.30
N LEU A 38 2.12 11.78 -20.01
CA LEU A 38 1.34 11.80 -21.26
C LEU A 38 1.96 10.92 -22.34
N PHE A 39 3.28 11.00 -22.52
CA PHE A 39 4.00 10.20 -23.51
C PHE A 39 3.84 8.69 -23.23
N ILE A 40 4.01 8.26 -22.00
CA ILE A 40 3.85 6.86 -21.60
C ILE A 40 2.42 6.37 -21.83
N THR A 41 1.43 7.20 -21.47
CA THR A 41 0.02 6.85 -21.67
C THR A 41 -0.31 6.73 -23.17
N ALA A 42 0.25 7.61 -24.00
CA ALA A 42 0.10 7.51 -25.47
C ALA A 42 0.76 6.26 -26.05
N LEU A 43 1.95 5.89 -25.56
CA LEU A 43 2.59 4.62 -25.94
C LEU A 43 1.72 3.41 -25.58
N MET A 44 1.12 3.40 -24.38
CA MET A 44 0.21 2.32 -23.99
C MET A 44 -0.97 2.19 -24.98
N CYS A 45 -1.58 3.32 -25.37
CA CYS A 45 -2.64 3.32 -26.38
C CYS A 45 -2.18 2.67 -27.68
N ASN A 46 -1.00 3.04 -28.16
CA ASN A 46 -0.43 2.50 -29.39
C ASN A 46 -0.17 0.99 -29.31
N GLU A 47 0.43 0.53 -28.19
CA GLU A 47 0.74 -0.89 -28.02
C GLU A 47 -0.52 -1.75 -27.91
N TYR A 48 -1.57 -1.26 -27.23
CA TYR A 48 -2.86 -1.94 -27.23
C TYR A 48 -3.54 -1.98 -28.60
N GLN A 49 -3.38 -0.93 -29.39
CA GLN A 49 -3.86 -0.90 -30.77
C GLN A 49 -3.16 -1.95 -31.63
N VAL A 50 -1.82 -2.05 -31.54
CA VAL A 50 -1.01 -3.07 -32.26
C VAL A 50 -1.44 -4.49 -31.85
N LEU A 51 -1.76 -4.72 -30.58
CA LEU A 51 -2.23 -6.00 -30.07
C LEU A 51 -3.71 -6.28 -30.34
N ASN A 52 -4.42 -5.35 -31.00
CA ASN A 52 -5.87 -5.42 -31.23
C ASN A 52 -6.68 -5.62 -29.93
N ARG A 53 -6.17 -5.08 -28.79
CA ARG A 53 -6.86 -5.09 -27.49
C ARG A 53 -7.72 -3.86 -27.35
N HIS A 54 -8.91 -3.93 -27.93
CA HIS A 54 -9.78 -2.77 -28.14
C HIS A 54 -10.23 -2.10 -26.84
N ASP A 55 -10.65 -2.88 -25.85
CA ASP A 55 -11.14 -2.36 -24.57
C ASP A 55 -10.06 -1.63 -23.78
N GLU A 56 -8.85 -2.20 -23.73
CA GLU A 56 -7.73 -1.61 -23.02
C GLU A 56 -7.20 -0.37 -23.76
N MET A 57 -7.21 -0.40 -25.07
CA MET A 57 -6.88 0.77 -25.89
C MET A 57 -7.83 1.93 -25.58
N LEU A 58 -9.14 1.67 -25.57
CA LEU A 58 -10.15 2.68 -25.28
C LEU A 58 -10.01 3.24 -23.85
N ARG A 59 -9.80 2.37 -22.86
CA ARG A 59 -9.53 2.82 -21.46
C ARG A 59 -8.28 3.69 -21.37
N SER A 60 -7.22 3.30 -22.05
CA SER A 60 -5.96 4.09 -22.07
C SER A 60 -6.14 5.44 -22.75
N MET A 61 -6.94 5.51 -23.82
CA MET A 61 -7.26 6.76 -24.51
C MET A 61 -8.08 7.71 -23.62
N LEU A 62 -9.05 7.18 -22.88
CA LEU A 62 -9.82 7.97 -21.90
C LEU A 62 -8.91 8.49 -20.78
N LEU A 63 -8.02 7.65 -20.27
CA LEU A 63 -7.02 8.05 -19.28
C LEU A 63 -6.08 9.14 -19.84
N TYR A 64 -5.65 8.99 -21.11
CA TYR A 64 -4.82 9.99 -21.78
C TYR A 64 -5.55 11.34 -21.89
N LEU A 65 -6.83 11.33 -22.23
CA LEU A 65 -7.66 12.54 -22.29
C LEU A 65 -7.77 13.20 -20.90
N ASP A 66 -8.04 12.44 -19.85
CA ASP A 66 -8.16 12.95 -18.48
C ASP A 66 -6.84 13.56 -17.99
N LYS A 67 -5.71 12.90 -18.25
CA LYS A 67 -4.39 13.42 -17.92
C LYS A 67 -4.09 14.71 -18.70
N ALA A 68 -4.38 14.75 -20.01
CA ALA A 68 -4.16 15.94 -20.82
C ALA A 68 -4.95 17.15 -20.31
N ARG A 69 -6.19 16.95 -19.87
CA ARG A 69 -7.02 17.96 -19.23
C ARG A 69 -6.47 18.39 -17.87
N LYS A 70 -6.12 17.42 -17.02
CA LYS A 70 -5.51 17.68 -15.71
C LYS A 70 -4.26 18.55 -15.81
N TYR A 71 -3.40 18.25 -16.77
CA TYR A 71 -2.16 18.98 -17.02
C TYR A 71 -2.35 20.22 -17.90
N LYS A 72 -3.60 20.54 -18.31
CA LYS A 72 -3.96 21.69 -19.17
C LYS A 72 -3.19 21.71 -20.50
N ASN A 73 -2.80 20.52 -20.99
CA ASN A 73 -2.10 20.39 -22.26
C ASN A 73 -3.11 20.27 -23.42
N ARG A 74 -3.51 21.42 -23.97
CA ARG A 74 -4.55 21.52 -24.99
C ARG A 74 -4.22 20.74 -26.26
N LEU A 75 -2.93 20.70 -26.65
CA LEU A 75 -2.53 19.95 -27.85
C LEU A 75 -2.71 18.45 -27.64
N ARG A 76 -2.30 17.91 -26.49
CA ARG A 76 -2.48 16.50 -26.14
C ARG A 76 -3.96 16.12 -25.93
N GLU A 77 -4.77 17.04 -25.39
CA GLU A 77 -6.22 16.88 -25.31
C GLU A 77 -6.83 16.71 -26.71
N ALA A 78 -6.46 17.56 -27.66
CA ALA A 78 -6.92 17.42 -29.05
C ALA A 78 -6.51 16.08 -29.66
N VAL A 79 -5.25 15.64 -29.48
CA VAL A 79 -4.76 14.34 -29.97
C VAL A 79 -5.56 13.18 -29.38
N ALA A 80 -5.84 13.19 -28.07
CA ALA A 80 -6.68 12.17 -27.43
C ALA A 80 -8.10 12.11 -28.06
N LEU A 81 -8.70 13.28 -28.31
CA LEU A 81 -10.01 13.38 -28.93
C LEU A 81 -10.00 12.87 -30.38
N LEU A 82 -8.91 13.04 -31.13
CA LEU A 82 -8.77 12.47 -32.48
C LEU A 82 -8.80 10.95 -32.45
N TYR A 83 -8.03 10.32 -31.57
CA TYR A 83 -8.01 8.88 -31.42
C TYR A 83 -9.38 8.32 -30.98
N LEU A 84 -10.02 8.97 -29.99
CA LEU A 84 -11.34 8.59 -29.54
C LEU A 84 -12.38 8.71 -30.65
N GLY A 85 -12.29 9.79 -31.44
CA GLY A 85 -13.18 10.03 -32.57
C GLY A 85 -13.08 8.96 -33.64
N ASP A 86 -11.88 8.57 -34.02
CA ASP A 86 -11.66 7.44 -34.96
C ASP A 86 -12.16 6.11 -34.40
N THR A 87 -11.84 5.83 -33.11
CA THR A 87 -12.26 4.59 -32.47
C THR A 87 -13.77 4.47 -32.41
N TYR A 88 -14.49 5.49 -31.90
CA TYR A 88 -15.95 5.46 -31.87
C TYR A 88 -16.59 5.36 -33.26
N SER A 89 -15.97 5.99 -34.25
CA SER A 89 -16.43 5.88 -35.64
C SER A 89 -16.27 4.47 -36.19
N ARG A 90 -15.19 3.77 -35.90
CA ARG A 90 -14.96 2.36 -36.26
C ARG A 90 -15.93 1.42 -35.59
N ASP A 91 -16.30 1.68 -34.34
CA ASP A 91 -17.23 0.88 -33.54
C ASP A 91 -18.71 1.11 -33.92
N GLY A 92 -18.98 1.89 -34.98
CA GLY A 92 -20.35 2.19 -35.42
C GLY A 92 -21.02 3.33 -34.68
N ALA A 93 -20.38 3.91 -33.67
CA ALA A 93 -20.89 5.11 -32.95
C ALA A 93 -20.49 6.41 -33.69
N HIS A 94 -20.88 6.52 -34.95
CA HIS A 94 -20.39 7.55 -35.87
C HIS A 94 -20.65 8.96 -35.40
N GLU A 95 -21.83 9.25 -34.86
CA GLU A 95 -22.19 10.59 -34.36
C GLU A 95 -21.28 11.01 -33.20
N LYS A 96 -21.05 10.10 -32.24
CA LYS A 96 -20.14 10.34 -31.13
C LYS A 96 -18.70 10.52 -31.61
N GLY A 97 -18.28 9.72 -32.61
CA GLY A 97 -16.99 9.87 -33.25
C GLY A 97 -16.81 11.28 -33.85
N LEU A 98 -17.78 11.72 -34.64
CA LEU A 98 -17.77 13.07 -35.25
C LEU A 98 -17.76 14.19 -34.20
N GLN A 99 -18.48 14.06 -33.08
CA GLN A 99 -18.44 15.03 -32.00
C GLN A 99 -17.03 15.18 -31.42
N HIS A 100 -16.33 14.09 -31.16
CA HIS A 100 -14.95 14.14 -30.66
C HIS A 100 -13.99 14.75 -31.69
N LEU A 101 -14.11 14.40 -32.97
CA LEU A 101 -13.28 14.98 -34.03
C LEU A 101 -13.48 16.49 -34.16
N ARG A 102 -14.73 16.98 -34.11
CA ARG A 102 -15.02 18.42 -34.15
C ARG A 102 -14.49 19.16 -32.92
N ALA A 103 -14.64 18.57 -31.73
CA ALA A 103 -14.06 19.14 -30.50
C ALA A 103 -12.53 19.26 -30.59
N ALA A 104 -11.84 18.24 -31.15
CA ALA A 104 -10.41 18.30 -31.40
C ALA A 104 -10.04 19.43 -32.37
N GLN A 105 -10.80 19.58 -33.46
CA GLN A 105 -10.57 20.66 -34.46
C GLN A 105 -10.72 22.03 -33.85
N GLU A 106 -11.72 22.27 -32.99
CA GLU A 106 -11.88 23.54 -32.29
C GLU A 106 -10.67 23.88 -31.42
N ILE A 107 -10.17 22.89 -30.65
CA ILE A 107 -8.97 23.07 -29.84
C ILE A 107 -7.76 23.40 -30.73
N LEU A 108 -7.55 22.63 -31.81
CA LEU A 108 -6.41 22.80 -32.69
C LEU A 108 -6.43 24.16 -33.39
N ARG A 109 -7.62 24.70 -33.78
CA ARG A 109 -7.72 26.03 -34.41
C ARG A 109 -7.32 27.16 -33.46
N THR A 110 -7.40 26.96 -32.13
CA THR A 110 -6.95 27.96 -31.15
C THR A 110 -5.45 27.95 -30.93
N GLN A 111 -4.75 26.91 -31.41
CA GLN A 111 -3.30 26.76 -31.27
C GLN A 111 -2.63 27.29 -32.52
N THR A 112 -1.89 28.39 -32.43
CA THR A 112 -1.22 29.03 -33.57
C THR A 112 0.27 28.77 -33.57
N GLY A 113 0.89 28.71 -34.77
CA GLY A 113 2.35 28.81 -34.95
C GLY A 113 3.14 27.49 -34.81
N ASN A 114 2.51 26.32 -34.78
CA ASN A 114 3.22 25.05 -34.69
C ASN A 114 2.89 24.14 -35.88
N LYS A 115 3.90 23.66 -36.63
CA LYS A 115 3.74 22.70 -37.73
C LYS A 115 2.93 21.46 -37.30
N LYS A 116 3.16 20.92 -36.13
CA LYS A 116 2.41 19.77 -35.59
C LYS A 116 0.90 20.04 -35.51
N VAL A 117 0.51 21.27 -35.25
CA VAL A 117 -0.91 21.66 -35.21
C VAL A 117 -1.53 21.56 -36.61
N THR A 118 -0.82 21.99 -37.63
CA THR A 118 -1.25 21.88 -39.02
C THR A 118 -1.40 20.39 -39.41
N ASP A 119 -0.44 19.55 -39.05
CA ASP A 119 -0.49 18.12 -39.32
C ASP A 119 -1.67 17.46 -38.61
N TYR A 120 -1.94 17.80 -37.37
CA TYR A 120 -3.11 17.30 -36.62
C TYR A 120 -4.44 17.83 -37.18
N LEU A 121 -4.49 19.05 -37.68
CA LEU A 121 -5.67 19.59 -38.34
C LEU A 121 -5.95 18.83 -39.65
N LEU A 122 -4.95 18.57 -40.47
CA LEU A 122 -5.09 17.76 -41.68
C LEU A 122 -5.58 16.34 -41.32
N TRP A 123 -4.92 15.69 -40.36
CA TRP A 123 -5.31 14.36 -39.91
C TRP A 123 -6.74 14.34 -39.35
N SER A 124 -7.14 15.35 -38.59
CA SER A 124 -8.51 15.45 -38.07
C SER A 124 -9.57 15.49 -39.16
N ARG A 125 -9.26 16.17 -40.25
CA ARG A 125 -10.16 16.26 -41.42
C ARG A 125 -10.18 14.95 -42.21
N GLU A 126 -9.05 14.24 -42.32
CA GLU A 126 -8.99 12.90 -42.91
C GLU A 126 -9.86 11.92 -42.12
N LEU A 127 -9.75 11.95 -40.77
CA LEU A 127 -10.60 11.13 -39.91
C LEU A 127 -12.08 11.50 -39.98
N GLU A 128 -12.41 12.79 -40.12
CA GLU A 128 -13.79 13.25 -40.28
C GLU A 128 -14.38 12.75 -41.62
N ALA A 129 -13.62 12.82 -42.71
CA ALA A 129 -14.04 12.29 -44.00
C ALA A 129 -14.32 10.79 -43.91
N GLU A 130 -13.44 10.02 -43.29
CA GLU A 130 -13.60 8.59 -43.07
C GLU A 130 -14.80 8.24 -42.14
N ALA A 131 -15.02 9.06 -41.10
CA ALA A 131 -16.20 8.88 -40.24
C ALA A 131 -17.52 9.14 -40.99
N CYS A 132 -17.58 10.18 -41.83
CA CYS A 132 -18.71 10.45 -42.71
C CYS A 132 -18.93 9.27 -43.71
N PHE A 133 -17.85 8.73 -44.27
CA PHE A 133 -17.92 7.57 -45.15
C PHE A 133 -18.55 6.37 -44.45
N ARG A 134 -18.06 6.02 -43.24
CA ARG A 134 -18.59 4.89 -42.45
C ARG A 134 -20.04 5.12 -42.01
N ALA A 135 -20.45 6.36 -41.84
CA ALA A 135 -21.83 6.72 -41.55
C ALA A 135 -22.76 6.69 -42.77
N GLY A 136 -22.22 6.42 -43.98
CA GLY A 136 -22.98 6.47 -45.23
C GLY A 136 -23.19 7.87 -45.80
N ASP A 137 -22.66 8.92 -45.17
CA ASP A 137 -22.69 10.33 -45.65
C ASP A 137 -21.58 10.52 -46.70
N TYR A 138 -21.76 9.94 -47.88
CA TYR A 138 -20.81 10.06 -48.98
C TYR A 138 -20.66 11.52 -49.47
N SER A 139 -21.75 12.32 -49.45
CA SER A 139 -21.72 13.71 -49.86
C SER A 139 -20.89 14.58 -48.90
N GLY A 140 -21.02 14.36 -47.61
CA GLY A 140 -20.17 14.99 -46.59
C GLY A 140 -18.70 14.61 -46.72
N ALA A 141 -18.42 13.30 -46.89
CA ALA A 141 -17.08 12.78 -47.08
C ALA A 141 -16.42 13.36 -48.35
N ILE A 142 -17.13 13.45 -49.48
CA ILE A 142 -16.67 14.04 -50.75
C ILE A 142 -16.27 15.51 -50.53
N ARG A 143 -17.15 16.31 -49.89
CA ARG A 143 -16.90 17.71 -49.62
C ARG A 143 -15.61 17.90 -48.82
N ILE A 144 -15.48 17.15 -47.70
CA ILE A 144 -14.31 17.23 -46.82
C ILE A 144 -13.02 16.82 -47.58
N THR A 145 -13.08 15.74 -48.33
CA THR A 145 -11.92 15.20 -49.10
C THR A 145 -11.47 16.23 -50.19
N ARG A 146 -12.42 16.90 -50.83
CA ARG A 146 -12.10 17.98 -51.80
C ARG A 146 -11.41 19.16 -51.11
N ASP A 147 -11.90 19.57 -49.95
CA ASP A 147 -11.26 20.66 -49.17
C ASP A 147 -9.83 20.25 -48.74
N LEU A 148 -9.61 18.99 -48.36
CA LEU A 148 -8.29 18.46 -48.04
C LEU A 148 -7.36 18.51 -49.25
N ILE A 149 -7.81 18.04 -50.42
CA ILE A 149 -7.01 18.09 -51.67
C ILE A 149 -6.65 19.52 -52.05
N ALA A 150 -7.60 20.46 -51.90
CA ALA A 150 -7.32 21.90 -52.13
C ALA A 150 -6.31 22.45 -51.14
N TRP A 151 -6.39 22.01 -49.87
CA TRP A 151 -5.42 22.42 -48.84
C TRP A 151 -4.03 21.88 -49.13
N TYR A 152 -3.89 20.57 -49.44
CA TYR A 152 -2.62 19.94 -49.85
C TYR A 152 -2.03 20.64 -51.08
N GLY A 153 -2.87 20.97 -52.04
CA GLY A 153 -2.45 21.70 -53.24
C GLY A 153 -1.92 23.11 -52.97
N ARG A 154 -2.43 23.77 -51.95
CA ARG A 154 -1.86 25.08 -51.47
C ARG A 154 -0.50 24.85 -50.82
N LEU A 155 -0.36 23.88 -49.91
CA LEU A 155 0.91 23.57 -49.26
C LEU A 155 2.00 23.18 -50.24
N THR A 156 1.69 22.33 -51.25
CA THR A 156 2.64 21.98 -52.30
C THR A 156 3.09 23.17 -53.13
N ARG A 157 2.20 24.12 -53.43
CA ARG A 157 2.57 25.36 -54.13
C ARG A 157 3.46 26.27 -53.27
N GLN A 158 3.17 26.41 -51.99
CA GLN A 158 4.01 27.17 -51.04
C GLN A 158 5.42 26.56 -50.91
N GLN A 159 5.52 25.24 -50.85
CA GLN A 159 6.79 24.52 -50.83
C GLN A 159 7.61 24.76 -52.07
N ARG A 160 6.99 24.70 -53.25
CA ARG A 160 7.67 24.97 -54.54
C ARG A 160 8.11 26.42 -54.72
N ALA A 161 7.45 27.36 -54.06
CA ALA A 161 7.80 28.78 -54.07
C ALA A 161 8.93 29.15 -53.11
N GLY A 162 9.50 28.19 -52.38
CA GLY A 162 10.61 28.43 -51.45
C GLY A 162 10.22 29.21 -50.19
N THR A 163 8.92 29.40 -49.92
CA THR A 163 8.43 29.94 -48.68
C THR A 163 8.47 28.83 -47.61
N GLU A 164 8.93 29.16 -46.40
CA GLU A 164 9.25 28.31 -45.24
C GLU A 164 8.28 27.18 -44.84
N VAL A 165 7.90 26.35 -45.76
CA VAL A 165 7.27 25.06 -45.51
C VAL A 165 8.41 24.06 -45.47
N GLU A 166 8.79 23.61 -44.28
CA GLU A 166 9.71 22.50 -44.08
C GLU A 166 9.31 21.32 -44.96
N GLU A 167 10.26 20.84 -45.76
CA GLU A 167 10.06 19.82 -46.81
C GLU A 167 9.32 18.61 -46.29
N ASP A 168 7.97 18.59 -46.41
CA ASP A 168 7.21 17.38 -46.17
C ASP A 168 7.29 16.46 -47.39
N ARG A 169 8.32 15.60 -47.41
CA ARG A 169 8.57 14.60 -48.43
C ARG A 169 7.37 13.67 -48.72
N ASN A 170 6.28 13.85 -47.96
CA ASN A 170 5.05 13.04 -48.06
C ASN A 170 3.86 13.77 -48.69
N LEU A 171 3.95 15.06 -49.00
CA LEU A 171 2.80 15.83 -49.51
C LEU A 171 2.16 15.22 -50.75
N ASN A 172 2.96 14.84 -51.77
CA ASN A 172 2.44 14.19 -52.98
C ASN A 172 1.79 12.85 -52.64
N PHE A 173 2.36 12.09 -51.73
CA PHE A 173 1.81 10.78 -51.31
C PHE A 173 0.47 10.98 -50.61
N ARG A 174 0.37 11.90 -49.66
CA ARG A 174 -0.89 12.21 -48.95
C ARG A 174 -1.93 12.76 -49.92
N GLN A 175 -1.52 13.62 -50.84
CA GLN A 175 -2.42 14.16 -51.84
C GLN A 175 -2.94 13.04 -52.76
N ALA A 176 -2.08 12.11 -53.18
CA ALA A 176 -2.50 10.95 -53.93
C ALA A 176 -3.50 10.05 -53.18
N GLN A 177 -3.25 9.83 -51.86
CA GLN A 177 -4.17 9.09 -50.99
C GLN A 177 -5.55 9.73 -50.97
N ASN A 178 -5.63 11.06 -50.80
CA ASN A 178 -6.90 11.77 -50.79
C ASN A 178 -7.59 11.72 -52.16
N HIS A 179 -6.85 11.74 -53.26
CA HIS A 179 -7.42 11.56 -54.60
C HIS A 179 -7.97 10.14 -54.83
N ILE A 180 -7.34 9.07 -54.30
CA ILE A 180 -7.87 7.71 -54.35
C ILE A 180 -9.15 7.62 -53.49
N SER A 181 -9.14 8.18 -52.30
CA SER A 181 -10.31 8.25 -51.43
C SER A 181 -11.47 8.97 -52.12
N LEU A 182 -11.20 10.08 -52.78
CA LEU A 182 -12.20 10.82 -53.53
C LEU A 182 -12.75 10.02 -54.70
N ALA A 183 -11.89 9.29 -55.46
CA ALA A 183 -12.33 8.40 -56.53
C ALA A 183 -13.25 7.29 -56.02
N ARG A 184 -12.90 6.68 -54.86
CA ARG A 184 -13.74 5.68 -54.19
C ARG A 184 -15.11 6.25 -53.79
N LEU A 185 -15.12 7.44 -53.16
CA LEU A 185 -16.35 8.11 -52.75
C LEU A 185 -17.24 8.47 -53.93
N TYR A 186 -16.68 8.99 -55.03
CA TYR A 186 -17.44 9.26 -56.26
C TYR A 186 -18.02 7.98 -56.86
N ALA A 187 -17.24 6.87 -56.88
CA ALA A 187 -17.73 5.61 -57.43
C ALA A 187 -18.93 5.07 -56.61
N LEU A 188 -18.85 5.15 -55.28
CA LEU A 188 -19.91 4.71 -54.38
C LEU A 188 -21.15 5.64 -54.41
N ASN A 189 -20.94 6.94 -54.69
CA ASN A 189 -21.99 7.91 -54.82
C ASN A 189 -22.60 7.98 -56.26
N GLY A 190 -22.09 7.18 -57.17
CA GLY A 190 -22.57 7.14 -58.55
C GLY A 190 -22.13 8.34 -59.42
N GLU A 191 -21.08 9.07 -59.04
CA GLU A 191 -20.61 10.25 -59.75
C GLU A 191 -19.61 9.89 -60.84
N THR A 192 -19.66 10.55 -62.01
CA THR A 192 -18.79 10.28 -63.17
C THR A 192 -17.37 10.77 -63.05
N ALA A 193 -17.08 11.70 -62.08
CA ALA A 193 -15.76 12.28 -61.85
C ALA A 193 -14.70 11.31 -61.30
N GLN A 194 -15.06 10.11 -60.94
CA GLN A 194 -14.23 9.07 -60.30
C GLN A 194 -12.94 8.76 -61.04
N ALA A 195 -13.02 8.63 -62.39
CA ALA A 195 -11.87 8.26 -63.20
C ALA A 195 -10.80 9.36 -63.21
N GLY A 196 -11.20 10.63 -63.23
CA GLY A 196 -10.28 11.80 -63.21
C GLY A 196 -9.56 11.89 -61.87
N ALA A 197 -10.24 11.70 -60.74
CA ALA A 197 -9.63 11.68 -59.43
C ALA A 197 -8.58 10.54 -59.28
N TYR A 198 -8.86 9.35 -59.77
CA TYR A 198 -7.91 8.23 -59.74
C TYR A 198 -6.69 8.46 -60.66
N ALA A 199 -6.90 9.01 -61.87
CA ALA A 199 -5.84 9.33 -62.78
C ALA A 199 -4.86 10.36 -62.20
N GLU A 200 -5.38 11.37 -61.49
CA GLU A 200 -4.56 12.37 -60.82
C GLU A 200 -3.74 11.74 -59.65
N ALA A 201 -4.33 10.80 -58.88
CA ALA A 201 -3.61 10.04 -57.88
C ALA A 201 -2.43 9.26 -58.49
N GLN A 202 -2.70 8.55 -59.62
CA GLN A 202 -1.64 7.81 -60.34
C GLN A 202 -0.52 8.72 -60.84
N ARG A 203 -0.84 9.91 -61.36
CA ARG A 203 0.12 10.90 -61.77
C ARG A 203 1.00 11.40 -60.64
N LEU A 204 0.42 11.63 -59.46
CA LEU A 204 1.16 12.03 -58.26
C LEU A 204 2.07 10.91 -57.75
N LEU A 205 1.60 9.64 -57.79
CA LEU A 205 2.40 8.49 -57.37
C LEU A 205 3.53 8.16 -58.29
N ALA A 206 3.37 8.38 -59.61
CA ALA A 206 4.43 8.15 -60.62
C ALA A 206 5.70 8.98 -60.35
N ASN A 207 5.56 10.06 -59.64
CA ASN A 207 6.67 10.97 -59.21
C ASN A 207 7.16 10.72 -57.78
N THR A 208 6.81 9.59 -57.17
CA THR A 208 7.25 9.23 -55.84
C THR A 208 7.97 7.89 -55.84
N ASP A 209 9.19 7.85 -55.28
CA ASP A 209 9.96 6.59 -55.12
C ASP A 209 9.45 5.71 -53.97
N LYS A 210 8.22 5.90 -53.52
CA LYS A 210 7.68 5.22 -52.34
C LYS A 210 6.91 3.98 -52.73
N VAL A 211 7.21 2.87 -52.04
CA VAL A 211 6.36 1.68 -51.99
C VAL A 211 5.01 2.09 -51.41
N LEU A 212 3.93 1.64 -52.01
CA LEU A 212 2.58 1.96 -51.57
C LEU A 212 2.33 1.31 -50.17
N SER A 213 1.71 2.07 -49.30
CA SER A 213 1.30 1.48 -48.04
C SER A 213 0.16 0.47 -48.25
N PRO A 214 0.01 -0.55 -47.40
CA PRO A 214 -1.11 -1.49 -47.47
C PRO A 214 -2.48 -0.78 -47.56
N GLN A 215 -2.66 0.31 -46.85
CA GLN A 215 -3.87 1.14 -46.88
C GLN A 215 -4.13 1.75 -48.26
N MET A 216 -3.10 2.18 -48.93
CA MET A 216 -3.22 2.70 -50.31
C MET A 216 -3.63 1.63 -51.32
N HIS A 217 -3.13 0.40 -51.16
CA HIS A 217 -3.59 -0.75 -51.99
C HIS A 217 -5.06 -1.01 -51.74
N GLU A 218 -5.49 -1.09 -50.47
CA GLU A 218 -6.89 -1.35 -50.11
C GLU A 218 -7.83 -0.26 -50.64
N LEU A 219 -7.51 1.01 -50.46
CA LEU A 219 -8.28 2.14 -51.02
C LEU A 219 -8.41 2.09 -52.53
N ALA A 220 -7.29 1.78 -53.22
CA ALA A 220 -7.29 1.68 -54.68
C ALA A 220 -8.13 0.49 -55.13
N LEU A 221 -8.06 -0.63 -54.46
CA LEU A 221 -8.87 -1.83 -54.76
C LEU A 221 -10.36 -1.57 -54.53
N ASP A 222 -10.71 -0.91 -53.44
CA ASP A 222 -12.10 -0.54 -53.15
C ASP A 222 -12.68 0.40 -54.23
N TYR A 223 -11.89 1.37 -54.70
CA TYR A 223 -12.29 2.20 -55.83
C TYR A 223 -12.49 1.37 -57.08
N LEU A 224 -11.50 0.54 -57.49
CA LEU A 224 -11.53 -0.23 -58.71
C LEU A 224 -12.72 -1.23 -58.74
N LYS A 225 -13.04 -1.82 -57.59
CA LYS A 225 -14.20 -2.70 -57.44
C LYS A 225 -15.51 -1.90 -57.56
N ALA A 226 -15.64 -0.78 -56.86
CA ALA A 226 -16.80 0.11 -56.89
C ALA A 226 -17.04 0.65 -58.31
N ALA A 227 -15.98 0.90 -59.06
CA ALA A 227 -16.03 1.34 -60.47
C ALA A 227 -16.22 0.18 -61.49
N GLY A 228 -16.36 -1.06 -61.02
CA GLY A 228 -16.52 -2.24 -61.92
C GLY A 228 -15.25 -2.61 -62.72
N ARG A 229 -14.08 -2.04 -62.38
CA ARG A 229 -12.81 -2.21 -63.11
C ARG A 229 -12.03 -3.45 -62.61
N TYR A 230 -12.69 -4.59 -62.59
CA TYR A 230 -12.14 -5.84 -62.03
C TYR A 230 -10.83 -6.32 -62.62
N PRO A 231 -10.56 -6.21 -63.97
CA PRO A 231 -9.26 -6.61 -64.52
C PRO A 231 -8.09 -5.78 -64.00
N GLU A 232 -8.31 -4.51 -63.70
CA GLU A 232 -7.29 -3.64 -63.10
C GLU A 232 -7.16 -3.90 -61.59
N ALA A 233 -8.29 -4.15 -60.91
CA ALA A 233 -8.29 -4.57 -59.55
C ALA A 233 -7.48 -5.86 -59.33
N LEU A 234 -7.61 -6.81 -60.25
CA LEU A 234 -6.85 -8.09 -60.23
C LEU A 234 -5.33 -7.84 -60.32
N ARG A 235 -4.89 -6.99 -61.27
CA ARG A 235 -3.46 -6.65 -61.41
C ARG A 235 -2.93 -5.99 -60.10
N ARG A 236 -3.71 -5.07 -59.57
CA ARG A 236 -3.35 -4.36 -58.33
C ARG A 236 -3.32 -5.27 -57.10
N ALA A 237 -4.29 -6.16 -56.95
CA ALA A 237 -4.35 -7.12 -55.86
C ALA A 237 -3.20 -8.14 -55.89
N ARG A 238 -2.77 -8.56 -57.09
CA ARG A 238 -1.57 -9.40 -57.26
C ARG A 238 -0.31 -8.66 -56.79
N GLN A 239 -0.13 -7.41 -57.24
CA GLN A 239 0.99 -6.57 -56.78
C GLN A 239 0.97 -6.43 -55.23
N TYR A 240 -0.18 -6.16 -54.63
CA TYR A 240 -0.32 -6.07 -53.19
C TYR A 240 0.06 -7.39 -52.50
N LEU A 241 -0.35 -8.53 -53.04
CA LEU A 241 0.01 -9.86 -52.52
C LEU A 241 1.52 -10.10 -52.59
N ASP A 242 2.17 -9.71 -53.69
CA ASP A 242 3.61 -9.89 -53.87
C ASP A 242 4.40 -9.01 -52.86
N GLU A 243 3.99 -7.75 -52.66
CA GLU A 243 4.58 -6.86 -51.66
C GLU A 243 4.33 -7.36 -50.24
N ALA A 244 3.13 -7.88 -49.93
CA ALA A 244 2.78 -8.39 -48.61
C ALA A 244 3.50 -9.71 -48.22
N ARG A 245 4.14 -10.38 -49.17
CA ARG A 245 4.94 -11.59 -48.97
C ARG A 245 6.41 -11.32 -48.68
N VAL A 246 6.85 -10.08 -48.81
CA VAL A 246 8.23 -9.70 -48.51
C VAL A 246 8.47 -9.81 -47.02
N GLY A 247 9.40 -10.69 -46.58
CA GLY A 247 9.72 -10.94 -45.18
C GLY A 247 8.84 -12.04 -44.57
N ASP A 248 8.18 -11.73 -43.44
CA ASP A 248 7.28 -12.67 -42.77
C ASP A 248 5.97 -12.85 -43.56
N THR A 249 5.76 -14.02 -44.13
CA THR A 249 4.57 -14.31 -44.89
C THR A 249 3.30 -14.55 -44.06
N VAL A 250 3.46 -14.76 -42.76
CA VAL A 250 2.33 -14.94 -41.82
C VAL A 250 1.98 -13.57 -41.21
N ASN A 251 1.34 -12.71 -41.99
CA ASN A 251 0.95 -11.38 -41.60
C ASN A 251 -0.46 -11.00 -42.09
N LEU A 252 -1.05 -9.97 -41.48
CA LEU A 252 -2.40 -9.50 -41.78
C LEU A 252 -2.52 -8.92 -43.21
N PHE A 253 -1.48 -8.34 -43.77
CA PHE A 253 -1.49 -7.75 -45.11
C PHE A 253 -1.58 -8.84 -46.17
N ASN A 254 -0.84 -9.96 -46.02
CA ASN A 254 -0.95 -11.11 -46.86
C ASN A 254 -2.38 -11.71 -46.78
N LEU A 255 -2.97 -11.80 -45.62
CA LEU A 255 -4.35 -12.23 -45.42
C LEU A 255 -5.34 -11.30 -46.14
N ALA A 256 -5.19 -9.98 -45.97
CA ALA A 256 -6.03 -8.99 -46.66
C ALA A 256 -5.92 -9.07 -48.17
N ALA A 257 -4.69 -9.15 -48.71
CA ALA A 257 -4.46 -9.30 -50.16
C ALA A 257 -5.12 -10.55 -50.73
N LYS A 258 -5.04 -11.70 -50.04
CA LYS A 258 -5.71 -12.95 -50.47
C LYS A 258 -7.24 -12.84 -50.46
N ARG A 259 -7.82 -12.20 -49.46
CA ARG A 259 -9.26 -11.94 -49.37
C ARG A 259 -9.73 -11.01 -50.49
N GLN A 260 -8.96 -9.96 -50.81
CA GLN A 260 -9.25 -9.09 -51.95
C GLN A 260 -9.20 -9.85 -53.28
N LEU A 261 -8.19 -10.69 -53.48
CA LEU A 261 -8.11 -11.54 -54.66
C LEU A 261 -9.28 -12.53 -54.80
N CYS A 262 -9.67 -13.16 -53.70
CA CYS A 262 -10.84 -14.04 -53.65
C CYS A 262 -12.10 -13.31 -54.13
N ASP A 263 -12.37 -12.13 -53.56
CA ASP A 263 -13.51 -11.31 -53.92
C ASP A 263 -13.50 -10.89 -55.39
N ILE A 264 -12.36 -10.44 -55.91
CA ILE A 264 -12.17 -10.04 -57.31
C ILE A 264 -12.39 -11.23 -58.22
N TYR A 265 -11.83 -12.42 -57.98
CA TYR A 265 -12.02 -13.62 -58.79
C TYR A 265 -13.49 -14.07 -58.83
N ARG A 266 -14.22 -13.98 -57.72
CA ARG A 266 -15.68 -14.23 -57.65
C ARG A 266 -16.43 -13.34 -58.63
N HIS A 267 -16.14 -12.03 -58.63
CA HIS A 267 -16.79 -11.10 -59.56
C HIS A 267 -16.42 -11.30 -61.02
N LEU A 268 -15.25 -11.85 -61.29
CA LEU A 268 -14.81 -12.23 -62.65
C LEU A 268 -15.35 -13.60 -63.10
N GLY A 269 -16.05 -14.33 -62.23
CA GLY A 269 -16.55 -15.70 -62.53
C GLY A 269 -15.48 -16.78 -62.45
N ASP A 270 -14.28 -16.45 -61.99
CA ASP A 270 -13.15 -17.40 -61.89
C ASP A 270 -13.19 -18.10 -60.51
N TYR A 271 -14.14 -18.98 -60.34
CA TYR A 271 -14.38 -19.69 -59.09
C TYR A 271 -13.24 -20.60 -58.65
N PRO A 272 -12.49 -21.28 -59.53
CA PRO A 272 -11.34 -22.08 -59.11
C PRO A 272 -10.26 -21.28 -58.45
N HIS A 273 -9.90 -20.11 -58.97
CA HIS A 273 -8.91 -19.21 -58.32
C HIS A 273 -9.49 -18.56 -57.10
N ALA A 274 -10.77 -18.20 -57.08
CA ALA A 274 -11.41 -17.66 -55.87
C ALA A 274 -11.35 -18.66 -54.72
N TRP A 275 -11.71 -19.93 -54.98
CA TRP A 275 -11.64 -20.98 -53.95
C TRP A 275 -10.21 -21.21 -53.44
N ASN A 276 -9.22 -21.23 -54.33
CA ASN A 276 -7.82 -21.38 -53.95
C ASN A 276 -7.36 -20.20 -53.02
N MET A 277 -7.74 -18.97 -53.35
CA MET A 277 -7.42 -17.80 -52.48
C MET A 277 -8.15 -17.85 -51.14
N GLU A 278 -9.41 -18.25 -51.11
CA GLU A 278 -10.19 -18.46 -49.89
C GLU A 278 -9.54 -19.51 -48.98
N HIS A 279 -9.17 -20.66 -49.56
CA HIS A 279 -8.50 -21.75 -48.85
C HIS A 279 -7.16 -21.28 -48.27
N GLN A 280 -6.33 -20.60 -49.07
CA GLN A 280 -5.06 -20.05 -48.58
C GLN A 280 -5.27 -18.95 -47.49
N ALA A 281 -6.31 -18.14 -47.60
CA ALA A 281 -6.65 -17.14 -46.61
C ALA A 281 -7.11 -17.77 -45.30
N ALA A 282 -7.90 -18.87 -45.38
CA ALA A 282 -8.32 -19.60 -44.17
C ALA A 282 -7.12 -20.24 -43.45
N VAL A 283 -6.24 -20.96 -44.18
CA VAL A 283 -5.02 -21.52 -43.57
C VAL A 283 -4.12 -20.45 -42.96
N LEU A 284 -4.01 -19.28 -43.60
CA LEU A 284 -3.23 -18.18 -43.09
C LEU A 284 -3.90 -17.56 -41.85
N ALA A 285 -5.20 -17.43 -41.83
CA ALA A 285 -5.97 -16.94 -40.69
C ALA A 285 -5.80 -17.88 -39.48
N ASP A 286 -5.87 -19.20 -39.70
CA ASP A 286 -5.61 -20.20 -38.64
C ASP A 286 -4.18 -20.09 -38.10
N SER A 287 -3.19 -19.89 -39.01
CA SER A 287 -1.80 -19.69 -38.61
C SER A 287 -1.59 -18.41 -37.76
N LEU A 288 -2.24 -17.33 -38.16
CA LEU A 288 -2.24 -16.07 -37.40
C LEU A 288 -2.90 -16.22 -36.00
N TYR A 289 -4.04 -16.94 -35.99
CA TYR A 289 -4.75 -17.24 -34.76
C TYR A 289 -3.92 -18.12 -33.80
N ALA A 290 -3.32 -19.21 -34.37
CA ALA A 290 -2.44 -20.07 -33.57
C ALA A 290 -1.22 -19.33 -33.04
N ARG A 291 -0.62 -18.42 -33.81
CA ARG A 291 0.49 -17.57 -33.41
C ARG A 291 0.05 -16.64 -32.28
N ALA A 292 -1.10 -15.98 -32.41
CA ALA A 292 -1.64 -15.09 -31.37
C ALA A 292 -1.94 -15.84 -30.04
N ASN A 293 -2.53 -17.03 -30.15
CA ASN A 293 -2.80 -17.90 -29.02
C ASN A 293 -1.52 -18.38 -28.34
N TYR A 294 -0.52 -18.81 -29.13
CA TYR A 294 0.78 -19.22 -28.59
C TYR A 294 1.46 -18.06 -27.84
N GLU A 295 1.47 -16.87 -28.42
CA GLU A 295 2.02 -15.69 -27.81
C GLU A 295 1.27 -15.32 -26.52
N THR A 296 -0.07 -15.45 -26.52
CA THR A 296 -0.90 -15.21 -25.32
C THR A 296 -0.59 -16.23 -24.22
N ALA A 297 -0.45 -17.49 -24.57
CA ALA A 297 -0.09 -18.56 -23.63
C ALA A 297 1.32 -18.32 -23.03
N LEU A 298 2.27 -17.90 -23.86
CA LEU A 298 3.62 -17.55 -23.42
C LEU A 298 3.61 -16.33 -22.46
N GLU A 299 2.77 -15.34 -22.77
CA GLU A 299 2.58 -14.18 -21.90
C GLU A 299 1.99 -14.57 -20.54
N LEU A 300 0.92 -15.35 -20.54
CA LEU A 300 0.30 -15.84 -19.30
C LEU A 300 1.29 -16.64 -18.46
N ARG A 301 2.08 -17.50 -19.09
CA ARG A 301 3.15 -18.23 -18.41
C ARG A 301 4.17 -17.28 -17.78
N THR A 302 4.62 -16.27 -18.52
CA THR A 302 5.61 -15.31 -18.04
C THR A 302 5.05 -14.46 -16.89
N VAL A 303 3.78 -14.05 -16.98
CA VAL A 303 3.07 -13.33 -15.91
C VAL A 303 2.96 -14.21 -14.68
N TYR A 304 2.57 -15.47 -14.85
CA TYR A 304 2.47 -16.43 -13.75
C TYR A 304 3.83 -16.62 -13.04
N GLU A 305 4.89 -16.91 -13.81
CA GLU A 305 6.24 -17.10 -13.29
C GLU A 305 6.76 -15.84 -12.55
N THR A 306 6.49 -14.64 -13.10
CA THR A 306 6.90 -13.38 -12.46
C THR A 306 6.10 -13.08 -11.18
N THR A 307 4.80 -13.34 -11.16
CA THR A 307 3.96 -13.16 -9.98
C THR A 307 4.32 -14.15 -8.88
N GLU A 308 4.64 -15.39 -9.24
CA GLU A 308 5.10 -16.40 -8.30
C GLU A 308 6.46 -16.02 -7.67
N GLN A 309 7.40 -15.55 -8.49
CA GLN A 309 8.68 -15.04 -8.00
C GLN A 309 8.51 -13.82 -7.07
N GLN A 310 7.62 -12.87 -7.43
CA GLN A 310 7.32 -11.73 -6.57
C GLN A 310 6.70 -12.16 -5.25
N ALA A 311 5.78 -13.13 -5.27
CA ALA A 311 5.20 -13.69 -4.06
C ALA A 311 6.24 -14.39 -3.17
N GLN A 312 7.20 -15.10 -3.78
CA GLN A 312 8.32 -15.71 -3.05
C GLN A 312 9.23 -14.65 -2.43
N ILE A 313 9.60 -13.62 -3.16
CA ILE A 313 10.40 -12.49 -2.65
C ILE A 313 9.68 -11.82 -1.47
N LEU A 314 8.39 -11.56 -1.60
CA LEU A 314 7.59 -10.95 -0.54
C LEU A 314 7.55 -11.83 0.72
N ARG A 315 7.35 -13.15 0.57
CA ARG A 315 7.41 -14.12 1.68
C ARG A 315 8.78 -14.13 2.36
N GLN A 316 9.86 -14.08 1.58
CA GLN A 316 11.22 -14.00 2.11
C GLN A 316 11.45 -12.68 2.86
N GLN A 317 10.99 -11.55 2.34
CA GLN A 317 11.08 -10.25 3.00
C GLN A 317 10.34 -10.23 4.34
N VAL A 318 9.12 -10.80 4.39
CA VAL A 318 8.34 -10.94 5.64
C VAL A 318 9.09 -11.81 6.64
N THR A 319 9.69 -12.92 6.19
CA THR A 319 10.46 -13.82 7.05
C THR A 319 11.71 -13.12 7.59
N ILE A 320 12.46 -12.43 6.74
CA ILE A 320 13.65 -11.65 7.14
C ILE A 320 13.26 -10.54 8.12
N SER A 321 12.15 -9.83 7.87
CA SER A 321 11.64 -8.82 8.79
C SER A 321 11.30 -9.40 10.16
N ARG A 322 10.62 -10.56 10.22
CA ARG A 322 10.33 -11.27 11.48
C ARG A 322 11.61 -11.68 12.21
N ILE A 323 12.59 -12.24 11.49
CA ILE A 323 13.88 -12.62 12.09
C ILE A 323 14.59 -11.39 12.66
N ARG A 324 14.61 -10.26 11.93
CA ARG A 324 15.22 -9.01 12.41
C ARG A 324 14.52 -8.47 13.66
N THR A 325 13.19 -8.50 13.72
CA THR A 325 12.44 -8.05 14.91
C THR A 325 12.71 -8.95 16.11
N VAL A 326 12.71 -10.27 15.95
CA VAL A 326 13.03 -11.22 17.03
C VAL A 326 14.46 -11.04 17.49
N ALA A 327 15.42 -10.93 16.58
CA ALA A 327 16.82 -10.67 16.93
C ALA A 327 17.01 -9.34 17.68
N GLY A 328 16.27 -8.29 17.27
CA GLY A 328 16.26 -7.01 17.97
C GLY A 328 15.72 -7.12 19.40
N ILE A 329 14.61 -7.84 19.60
CA ILE A 329 14.02 -8.07 20.92
C ILE A 329 15.00 -8.85 21.82
N LEU A 330 15.64 -9.91 21.28
CA LEU A 330 16.64 -10.70 22.01
C LEU A 330 17.85 -9.84 22.40
N LEU A 331 18.32 -8.99 21.50
CA LEU A 331 19.45 -8.09 21.77
C LEU A 331 19.11 -7.12 22.92
N ILE A 332 17.91 -6.52 22.87
CA ILE A 332 17.42 -5.65 23.94
C ILE A 332 17.34 -6.41 25.27
N GLY A 333 16.83 -7.65 25.24
CA GLY A 333 16.78 -8.53 26.41
C GLY A 333 18.17 -8.81 27.01
N ILE A 334 19.15 -9.11 26.19
CA ILE A 334 20.54 -9.34 26.62
C ILE A 334 21.14 -8.07 27.25
N VAL A 335 20.93 -6.92 26.61
CA VAL A 335 21.40 -5.63 27.15
C VAL A 335 20.75 -5.33 28.50
N ALA A 336 19.42 -5.52 28.61
CA ALA A 336 18.69 -5.32 29.84
C ALA A 336 19.19 -6.26 30.96
N LEU A 337 19.44 -7.54 30.65
CA LEU A 337 20.02 -8.50 31.59
C LEU A 337 21.40 -8.06 32.04
N GLY A 338 22.25 -7.60 31.11
CA GLY A 338 23.58 -7.05 31.41
C GLY A 338 23.52 -5.87 32.35
N ILE A 339 22.56 -4.93 32.16
CA ILE A 339 22.35 -3.79 33.03
C ILE A 339 21.91 -4.25 34.42
N ILE A 340 20.96 -5.21 34.51
CA ILE A 340 20.50 -5.78 35.79
C ILE A 340 21.67 -6.42 36.55
N LEU A 341 22.47 -7.25 35.91
CA LEU A 341 23.63 -7.90 36.51
C LEU A 341 24.69 -6.88 36.97
N TRP A 342 24.90 -5.84 36.18
CA TRP A 342 25.80 -4.74 36.55
C TRP A 342 25.29 -3.98 37.77
N LEU A 343 23.97 -3.68 37.82
CA LEU A 343 23.35 -3.01 38.96
C LEU A 343 23.43 -3.87 40.24
N LEU A 344 23.19 -5.17 40.14
CA LEU A 344 23.29 -6.10 41.27
C LEU A 344 24.74 -6.17 41.79
N TRP A 345 25.70 -6.29 40.85
CA TRP A 345 27.12 -6.28 41.23
C TRP A 345 27.55 -4.95 41.88
N TRP A 346 27.11 -3.82 41.29
CA TRP A 346 27.42 -2.49 41.85
C TRP A 346 26.78 -2.29 43.22
N ASN A 347 25.51 -2.69 43.39
CA ASN A 347 24.80 -2.62 44.66
C ASN A 347 25.45 -3.56 45.70
N GLY A 348 25.82 -4.75 45.31
CA GLY A 348 26.60 -5.69 46.19
C GLY A 348 27.92 -5.09 46.67
N ARG A 349 28.69 -4.41 45.79
CA ARG A 349 29.88 -3.66 46.18
C ARG A 349 29.56 -2.51 47.13
N ARG A 350 28.46 -1.78 46.86
CA ARG A 350 28.04 -0.66 47.72
C ARG A 350 27.64 -1.15 49.11
N VAL A 351 26.90 -2.23 49.21
CA VAL A 351 26.54 -2.85 50.49
C VAL A 351 27.76 -3.36 51.24
N LYS A 352 28.69 -4.04 50.59
CA LYS A 352 29.94 -4.50 51.21
C LYS A 352 30.75 -3.33 51.77
N ARG A 353 30.83 -2.18 51.08
CA ARG A 353 31.51 -0.97 51.57
C ARG A 353 30.82 -0.39 52.80
N LYS A 354 29.48 -0.30 52.80
CA LYS A 354 28.69 0.19 53.94
C LYS A 354 28.82 -0.74 55.15
N ASN A 355 28.75 -2.08 54.91
CA ASN A 355 28.93 -3.04 55.99
C ASN A 355 30.30 -2.95 56.65
N ARG A 356 31.35 -2.71 55.86
CA ARG A 356 32.69 -2.51 56.37
C ARG A 356 32.79 -1.23 57.22
N GLN A 357 32.21 -0.14 56.77
CA GLN A 357 32.13 1.12 57.53
C GLN A 357 31.33 0.96 58.84
N LEU A 358 30.19 0.24 58.79
CA LEU A 358 29.41 -0.11 59.98
C LEU A 358 30.21 -0.97 60.96
N PHE A 359 30.97 -1.96 60.47
CA PHE A 359 31.79 -2.81 61.30
C PHE A 359 32.88 -2.01 62.00
N GLU A 360 33.55 -1.10 61.28
CA GLU A 360 34.57 -0.20 61.85
C GLU A 360 33.95 0.74 62.94
N GLN A 361 32.74 1.27 62.72
CA GLN A 361 32.00 2.08 63.71
C GLN A 361 31.59 1.25 64.93
N VAL A 362 31.09 0.03 64.73
CA VAL A 362 30.73 -0.87 65.85
C VAL A 362 31.96 -1.27 66.65
N ALA A 363 33.09 -1.48 66.01
CA ALA A 363 34.37 -1.78 66.67
C ALA A 363 34.83 -0.59 67.54
N GLN A 364 34.75 0.65 67.02
CA GLN A 364 35.04 1.88 67.77
C GLN A 364 34.08 2.08 68.94
N LEU A 365 32.77 1.85 68.74
CA LEU A 365 31.77 1.91 69.81
C LEU A 365 32.04 0.84 70.88
N GLY A 366 32.53 -0.33 70.47
CA GLY A 366 32.96 -1.40 71.39
C GLY A 366 34.11 -1.01 72.31
N GLU A 367 35.09 -0.26 71.78
CA GLU A 367 36.20 0.24 72.57
C GLU A 367 35.75 1.32 73.50
N VAL A 368 34.94 2.30 73.06
CA VAL A 368 34.38 3.35 73.94
C VAL A 368 33.49 2.73 75.00
N ARG A 369 32.74 1.68 74.72
CA ARG A 369 31.93 0.95 75.69
C ARG A 369 32.76 0.20 76.72
N LYS A 370 33.89 -0.37 76.32
CA LYS A 370 34.83 -1.00 77.27
C LYS A 370 35.47 0.05 78.21
N GLU A 371 35.77 1.23 77.66
CA GLU A 371 36.31 2.34 78.50
C GLU A 371 35.23 2.88 79.41
N LEU A 372 33.98 3.07 78.96
CA LEU A 372 32.85 3.44 79.83
C LEU A 372 32.56 2.38 80.89
N HIS A 373 32.71 1.08 80.61
CA HIS A 373 32.58 0.01 81.61
C HIS A 373 33.71 0.04 82.60
N ARG A 374 34.91 0.40 82.23
CA ARG A 374 36.04 0.62 83.19
C ARG A 374 35.75 1.78 84.13
N ILE A 375 35.31 2.91 83.58
CA ILE A 375 34.97 4.08 84.31
C ILE A 375 33.74 3.82 85.26
N ARG A 376 32.70 3.06 84.76
CA ARG A 376 31.54 2.72 85.53
C ARG A 376 31.81 1.74 86.65
N ARG A 377 32.73 0.79 86.49
CA ARG A 377 33.22 -0.08 87.60
C ARG A 377 33.95 0.68 88.64
N ALA A 378 34.73 1.66 88.23
CA ALA A 378 35.45 2.53 89.21
C ALA A 378 34.50 3.42 89.98
N LEU A 379 33.27 3.74 89.45
CA LEU A 379 32.25 4.54 90.14
C LEU A 379 31.22 3.70 90.91
N GLN A 380 31.07 2.38 90.67
CA GLN A 380 30.11 1.48 91.32
C GLN A 380 30.57 0.88 92.64
N GLU A 381 31.75 1.19 93.11
CA GLU A 381 32.19 0.74 94.43
C GLU A 381 31.63 1.61 95.55
N GLN A 382 30.64 2.51 95.25
CA GLN A 382 30.11 3.47 96.25
C GLN A 382 28.57 3.64 96.32
N GLU A 383 27.69 2.66 95.94
CA GLU A 383 26.27 2.78 96.24
C GLU A 383 25.56 1.47 96.61
N PRO A 384 24.61 1.49 97.53
CA PRO A 384 23.99 0.27 98.13
C PRO A 384 22.78 -0.23 97.35
N GLN A 385 22.60 -1.58 97.34
CA GLN A 385 21.55 -2.36 96.70
C GLN A 385 20.15 -2.00 97.24
N ARG A 386 19.16 -1.90 96.31
CA ARG A 386 17.70 -1.89 96.54
C ARG A 386 17.05 -3.15 95.94
N PRO A 387 15.95 -3.65 96.51
CA PRO A 387 15.37 -4.99 96.17
C PRO A 387 14.53 -5.00 94.87
N GLU A 388 14.72 -6.04 93.99
CA GLU A 388 14.12 -6.25 92.64
C GLU A 388 12.77 -7.00 92.66
N ASP A 389 12.11 -7.27 93.80
CA ASP A 389 10.98 -8.21 93.84
C ASP A 389 9.58 -7.59 93.58
N GLY A 390 9.39 -6.31 93.57
CA GLY A 390 8.05 -5.70 93.46
C GLY A 390 7.49 -5.59 91.99
N ASP A 391 8.33 -5.30 91.04
CA ASP A 391 7.89 -5.00 89.67
C ASP A 391 7.58 -6.31 88.85
N ASN A 392 8.22 -7.42 89.17
CA ASN A 392 7.92 -8.76 88.58
C ASN A 392 6.54 -9.29 88.98
N GLN A 393 6.13 -9.09 90.19
CA GLN A 393 4.80 -9.50 90.73
C GLN A 393 3.69 -8.66 90.10
N LEU A 394 3.90 -7.35 89.91
CA LEU A 394 2.92 -6.48 89.26
C LEU A 394 2.72 -6.78 87.79
N TYR A 395 3.79 -7.10 87.04
CA TYR A 395 3.66 -7.52 85.63
C TYR A 395 2.95 -8.84 85.50
N ALA A 396 3.25 -9.82 86.33
CA ALA A 396 2.53 -11.13 86.33
C ALA A 396 1.03 -10.97 86.63
N ALA A 397 0.68 -10.07 87.58
CA ALA A 397 -0.73 -9.77 87.86
C ALA A 397 -1.43 -9.04 86.70
N LEU A 398 -0.71 -8.14 85.99
CA LEU A 398 -1.18 -7.48 84.78
C LEU A 398 -1.42 -8.46 83.69
N ASP A 399 -0.46 -9.35 83.36
CA ASP A 399 -0.56 -10.33 82.26
C ASP A 399 -1.75 -11.30 82.53
N ARG A 400 -1.96 -11.71 83.79
CA ARG A 400 -3.11 -12.52 84.20
C ARG A 400 -4.42 -11.77 83.99
N LEU A 401 -4.55 -10.50 84.43
CA LEU A 401 -5.73 -9.67 84.25
C LEU A 401 -6.03 -9.47 82.71
N MET A 402 -5.01 -9.16 81.96
CA MET A 402 -5.19 -8.86 80.57
C MET A 402 -5.49 -10.10 79.71
N ARG A 403 -4.82 -11.26 79.94
CA ARG A 403 -4.97 -12.48 79.14
C ARG A 403 -6.03 -13.44 79.64
N GLU A 404 -6.08 -13.73 80.93
CA GLU A 404 -7.02 -14.69 81.48
C GLU A 404 -8.44 -14.12 81.60
N GLN A 405 -8.56 -12.84 82.00
CA GLN A 405 -9.85 -12.16 82.08
C GLN A 405 -10.20 -11.38 80.79
N GLU A 406 -9.37 -11.48 79.79
CA GLU A 406 -9.55 -10.85 78.47
C GLU A 406 -9.87 -9.36 78.49
N ARG A 407 -9.40 -8.63 79.53
CA ARG A 407 -9.71 -7.21 79.71
C ARG A 407 -9.29 -6.34 78.54
N PHE A 408 -8.33 -6.77 77.70
CA PHE A 408 -7.93 -6.08 76.48
C PHE A 408 -9.07 -5.95 75.48
N ARG A 409 -10.13 -6.75 75.58
CA ARG A 409 -11.28 -6.69 74.64
C ARG A 409 -12.21 -5.51 74.93
N ASP A 410 -12.10 -4.86 76.10
CA ASP A 410 -12.83 -3.65 76.36
C ASP A 410 -12.28 -2.50 75.48
N PRO A 411 -13.08 -1.98 74.56
CA PRO A 411 -12.61 -0.95 73.64
C PRO A 411 -12.26 0.38 74.34
N ASN A 412 -12.83 0.62 75.49
CA ASN A 412 -12.64 1.83 76.30
C ASN A 412 -11.65 1.68 77.48
N LEU A 413 -10.90 0.55 77.49
CA LEU A 413 -9.95 0.26 78.55
C LEU A 413 -8.87 1.34 78.64
N THR A 414 -8.77 1.93 79.82
CA THR A 414 -7.77 2.92 80.12
C THR A 414 -6.69 2.40 81.07
N ARG A 415 -5.51 3.00 81.00
CA ARG A 415 -4.40 2.69 81.90
C ARG A 415 -4.76 2.93 83.37
N GLU A 416 -5.54 3.97 83.63
CA GLU A 416 -6.01 4.35 84.95
C GLU A 416 -6.93 3.29 85.56
N GLN A 417 -7.83 2.67 84.73
CA GLN A 417 -8.71 1.58 85.21
C GLN A 417 -7.90 0.35 85.57
N VAL A 418 -6.97 -0.04 84.72
CA VAL A 418 -6.14 -1.26 84.93
C VAL A 418 -5.24 -1.03 86.19
N ALA A 419 -4.69 0.14 86.35
CA ALA A 419 -3.90 0.47 87.54
C ALA A 419 -4.74 0.38 88.81
N ALA A 420 -5.97 0.90 88.81
CA ALA A 420 -6.88 0.83 89.99
C ALA A 420 -7.29 -0.63 90.28
N GLU A 421 -7.58 -1.46 89.26
CA GLU A 421 -7.91 -2.90 89.39
C GLU A 421 -6.75 -3.71 89.98
N LEU A 422 -5.51 -3.34 89.69
CA LEU A 422 -4.30 -3.96 90.25
C LEU A 422 -3.81 -3.33 91.59
N GLY A 423 -4.56 -2.39 92.12
CA GLY A 423 -4.17 -1.73 93.36
C GLY A 423 -2.89 -0.92 93.32
N THR A 424 -2.57 -0.38 92.12
CA THR A 424 -1.33 0.38 91.83
C THR A 424 -1.63 1.75 91.20
N ASN A 425 -0.63 2.52 90.91
CA ASN A 425 -0.78 3.75 90.14
C ASN A 425 -0.27 3.59 88.69
N LYS A 426 -0.68 4.53 87.81
CA LYS A 426 -0.35 4.51 86.36
C LYS A 426 1.15 4.57 86.08
N LEU A 427 1.95 5.11 87.02
CA LEU A 427 3.41 5.28 86.83
C LEU A 427 4.10 3.91 86.99
N TYR A 428 3.78 3.17 88.08
CA TYR A 428 4.33 1.83 88.30
C TYR A 428 3.83 0.81 87.26
N LEU A 429 2.56 0.88 86.88
CA LEU A 429 2.04 0.05 85.79
C LEU A 429 2.78 0.29 84.45
N SER A 430 3.00 1.56 84.07
CA SER A 430 3.73 1.85 82.84
C SER A 430 5.19 1.43 82.92
N ARG A 431 5.83 1.56 84.10
CA ARG A 431 7.18 1.11 84.34
C ARG A 431 7.29 -0.44 84.21
N ALA A 432 6.41 -1.19 84.84
CA ALA A 432 6.39 -2.61 84.80
C ALA A 432 6.21 -3.15 83.31
N ILE A 433 5.33 -2.48 82.56
CA ILE A 433 5.17 -2.82 81.10
C ILE A 433 6.43 -2.50 80.33
N SER A 434 7.01 -1.31 80.55
CA SER A 434 8.20 -0.89 79.79
C SER A 434 9.43 -1.73 80.12
N GLU A 435 9.60 -2.13 81.34
CA GLU A 435 10.75 -2.99 81.76
C GLU A 435 10.64 -4.44 81.22
N HIS A 436 9.41 -5.02 81.14
CA HIS A 436 9.21 -6.39 80.71
C HIS A 436 9.02 -6.55 79.23
N CYS A 437 8.33 -5.62 78.52
CA CYS A 437 7.96 -5.75 77.11
C CYS A 437 8.55 -4.66 76.26
N SER A 438 9.20 -3.63 76.81
CA SER A 438 9.68 -2.43 76.09
C SER A 438 8.56 -1.71 75.33
N MET A 439 7.32 -1.77 75.80
CA MET A 439 6.14 -1.18 75.19
C MET A 439 5.46 -0.17 76.09
N THR A 440 4.73 0.75 75.48
CA THR A 440 3.75 1.56 76.23
C THR A 440 2.49 0.73 76.49
N PHE A 441 1.65 1.14 77.47
CA PHE A 441 0.38 0.50 77.79
C PHE A 441 -0.52 0.35 76.55
N LEU A 442 -0.57 1.36 75.69
CA LEU A 442 -1.36 1.35 74.46
C LEU A 442 -0.81 0.33 73.45
N GLU A 443 0.50 0.26 73.29
CA GLU A 443 1.14 -0.72 72.41
C GLU A 443 0.93 -2.14 72.91
N TYR A 444 1.07 -2.40 74.20
CA TYR A 444 0.83 -3.65 74.84
C TYR A 444 -0.63 -4.13 74.66
N THR A 445 -1.60 -3.24 74.90
CA THR A 445 -3.03 -3.55 74.70
C THR A 445 -3.35 -3.83 73.23
N ASN A 446 -2.83 -2.99 72.31
CA ASN A 446 -3.04 -3.20 70.90
C ASN A 446 -2.35 -4.51 70.38
N HIS A 447 -1.22 -4.87 70.93
CA HIS A 447 -0.56 -6.13 70.64
C HIS A 447 -1.48 -7.35 71.00
N LEU A 448 -2.04 -7.37 72.21
CA LEU A 448 -2.97 -8.41 72.62
C LEU A 448 -4.23 -8.49 71.77
N ARG A 449 -4.79 -7.32 71.39
CA ARG A 449 -5.93 -7.22 70.47
C ARG A 449 -5.62 -7.77 69.11
N LEU A 450 -4.43 -7.49 68.58
CA LEU A 450 -3.98 -7.97 67.28
C LEU A 450 -3.75 -9.51 67.28
N GLU A 451 -3.17 -10.05 68.38
CA GLU A 451 -2.97 -11.48 68.53
C GLU A 451 -4.33 -12.22 68.62
N CYS A 452 -5.30 -11.66 69.37
CA CYS A 452 -6.68 -12.18 69.40
C CYS A 452 -7.34 -12.17 68.03
N ALA A 453 -7.25 -11.05 67.31
CA ALA A 453 -7.79 -10.94 65.94
C ALA A 453 -7.13 -11.92 64.99
N LYS A 454 -5.81 -12.12 65.05
CA LYS A 454 -5.04 -13.07 64.28
C LYS A 454 -5.52 -14.50 64.52
N ALA A 455 -5.67 -14.90 65.80
CA ALA A 455 -6.18 -16.22 66.16
C ALA A 455 -7.57 -16.45 65.59
N THR A 456 -8.46 -15.47 65.66
CA THR A 456 -9.81 -15.56 65.09
C THR A 456 -9.76 -15.67 63.56
N LEU A 457 -8.93 -14.89 62.88
CA LEU A 457 -8.78 -14.95 61.38
C LEU A 457 -8.25 -16.31 60.90
N LEU A 458 -7.46 -17.01 61.73
CA LEU A 458 -6.96 -18.36 61.42
C LEU A 458 -8.02 -19.46 61.57
N CYS A 459 -8.97 -19.28 62.48
CA CYS A 459 -9.97 -20.30 62.83
C CYS A 459 -11.33 -20.07 62.18
N ASP A 460 -11.69 -18.78 61.97
CA ASP A 460 -13.00 -18.41 61.45
C ASP A 460 -12.85 -17.65 60.11
N HIS A 461 -13.33 -18.28 59.06
CA HIS A 461 -13.29 -17.76 57.71
C HIS A 461 -14.59 -17.05 57.28
N THR A 462 -15.65 -17.12 58.11
CA THR A 462 -17.01 -16.68 57.76
C THR A 462 -17.36 -15.31 58.34
N THR A 463 -16.89 -15.04 59.56
CA THR A 463 -17.18 -13.78 60.24
C THR A 463 -16.59 -12.55 59.53
N LYS A 464 -17.39 -11.48 59.43
CA LYS A 464 -16.93 -10.25 58.81
C LYS A 464 -15.72 -9.66 59.54
N ILE A 465 -14.77 -9.05 58.81
CA ILE A 465 -13.55 -8.51 59.35
C ILE A 465 -13.85 -7.39 60.39
N GLU A 466 -14.92 -6.64 60.13
CA GLU A 466 -15.37 -5.58 61.04
C GLU A 466 -15.83 -6.15 62.41
N ALA A 467 -16.53 -7.28 62.38
CA ALA A 467 -16.97 -7.96 63.59
C ALA A 467 -15.77 -8.51 64.37
N ILE A 468 -14.76 -9.10 63.66
CA ILE A 468 -13.52 -9.54 64.30
C ILE A 468 -12.78 -8.41 64.98
N ALA A 469 -12.67 -7.26 64.31
CA ALA A 469 -12.05 -6.08 64.88
C ALA A 469 -12.75 -5.62 66.19
N ALA A 470 -14.09 -5.56 66.13
CA ALA A 470 -14.90 -5.21 67.32
C ALA A 470 -14.75 -6.21 68.47
N CYS A 471 -14.86 -7.52 68.18
CA CYS A 471 -14.69 -8.59 69.18
C CYS A 471 -13.28 -8.63 69.79
N SER A 472 -12.29 -8.16 69.07
CA SER A 472 -10.92 -8.05 69.56
C SER A 472 -10.64 -6.77 70.32
N GLY A 473 -11.64 -5.89 70.52
CA GLY A 473 -11.54 -4.68 71.34
C GLY A 473 -11.14 -3.42 70.59
N PHE A 474 -11.21 -3.38 69.27
CA PHE A 474 -10.94 -2.19 68.47
C PHE A 474 -12.20 -1.32 68.31
N ASN A 475 -12.14 -0.06 68.69
CA ASN A 475 -13.19 0.94 68.44
C ASN A 475 -13.32 1.38 67.01
N SER A 476 -12.28 1.22 66.20
CA SER A 476 -12.22 1.68 64.81
C SER A 476 -11.63 0.64 63.94
N VAL A 477 -12.41 0.22 62.92
CA VAL A 477 -11.99 -0.71 61.88
C VAL A 477 -10.78 -0.16 61.11
N ARG A 478 -10.74 1.15 60.87
CA ARG A 478 -9.62 1.81 60.20
C ARG A 478 -8.32 1.70 61.00
N THR A 479 -8.40 1.86 62.32
CA THR A 479 -7.24 1.71 63.23
C THR A 479 -6.78 0.27 63.25
N PHE A 480 -7.70 -0.70 63.29
CA PHE A 480 -7.42 -2.13 63.21
C PHE A 480 -6.65 -2.46 61.95
N TYR A 481 -7.17 -2.10 60.76
CA TYR A 481 -6.50 -2.38 59.47
C TYR A 481 -5.09 -1.82 59.41
N ARG A 482 -4.91 -0.54 59.82
CA ARG A 482 -3.62 0.11 59.83
C ARG A 482 -2.60 -0.60 60.75
N LEU A 483 -3.03 -0.95 61.99
CA LEU A 483 -2.16 -1.61 62.96
C LEU A 483 -1.87 -3.05 62.55
N PHE A 484 -2.86 -3.78 62.05
CA PHE A 484 -2.71 -5.17 61.58
C PHE A 484 -1.72 -5.24 60.40
N GLN A 485 -1.87 -4.36 59.39
CA GLN A 485 -0.94 -4.28 58.28
C GLN A 485 0.48 -3.85 58.69
N LYS A 486 0.57 -2.93 59.63
CA LYS A 486 1.89 -2.51 60.21
C LYS A 486 2.61 -3.69 60.88
N TYR A 487 1.86 -4.52 61.62
CA TYR A 487 2.41 -5.61 62.42
C TYR A 487 2.69 -6.87 61.61
N TYR A 488 1.73 -7.30 60.77
CA TYR A 488 1.81 -8.56 60.01
C TYR A 488 2.17 -8.37 58.54
N ARG A 489 2.34 -7.14 58.07
CA ARG A 489 2.67 -6.82 56.68
C ARG A 489 1.63 -7.25 55.62
N LEU A 490 0.48 -7.71 56.06
CA LEU A 490 -0.69 -8.10 55.26
C LEU A 490 -1.93 -7.42 55.82
N THR A 491 -2.89 -7.11 54.98
CA THR A 491 -4.21 -6.70 55.44
C THR A 491 -4.93 -7.88 56.10
N PRO A 492 -5.90 -7.68 57.02
CA PRO A 492 -6.66 -8.75 57.61
C PRO A 492 -7.33 -9.68 56.61
N SER A 493 -7.82 -9.13 55.50
CA SER A 493 -8.43 -9.88 54.37
C SER A 493 -7.43 -10.76 53.62
N GLU A 494 -6.26 -10.21 53.33
CA GLU A 494 -5.15 -10.95 52.71
C GLU A 494 -4.64 -12.06 53.64
N PHE A 495 -4.49 -11.75 54.93
CA PHE A 495 -4.07 -12.70 55.95
C PHE A 495 -5.03 -13.90 56.02
N ARG A 496 -6.33 -13.64 56.07
CA ARG A 496 -7.37 -14.69 56.06
C ARG A 496 -7.28 -15.56 54.78
N ARG A 497 -7.14 -14.91 53.60
CA ARG A 497 -7.02 -15.63 52.31
C ARG A 497 -5.78 -16.54 52.28
N VAL A 498 -4.66 -16.05 52.75
CA VAL A 498 -3.43 -16.85 52.84
C VAL A 498 -3.63 -18.01 53.81
N ALA A 499 -4.21 -17.76 55.01
CA ALA A 499 -4.48 -18.80 55.98
C ALA A 499 -5.42 -19.89 55.48
N SER A 500 -6.46 -19.52 54.69
CA SER A 500 -7.37 -20.51 54.08
C SER A 500 -6.71 -21.37 53.02
N SER A 501 -5.73 -20.80 52.24
CA SER A 501 -5.00 -21.55 51.21
C SER A 501 -4.01 -22.60 51.78
N TYR A 502 -3.49 -22.38 52.99
CA TYR A 502 -2.58 -23.33 53.65
C TYR A 502 -3.31 -24.51 54.31
N LYS A 503 -4.63 -24.42 54.60
CA LYS A 503 -5.43 -25.51 55.21
C LYS A 503 -5.94 -26.55 54.17
N THR A 504 -5.69 -26.35 52.86
CA THR A 504 -6.07 -27.28 51.80
C THR A 504 -5.08 -28.44 51.58
N HIS A 505 -4.00 -28.52 52.36
CA HIS A 505 -3.14 -29.70 52.40
C HIS A 505 -3.25 -30.33 53.78
N PRO A 506 -3.97 -31.47 53.92
CA PRO A 506 -3.93 -32.23 55.17
C PRO A 506 -2.52 -32.80 55.37
N CYS A 507 -2.01 -32.66 56.58
CA CYS A 507 -0.87 -33.46 57.04
C CYS A 507 -1.19 -34.96 57.01
#